data_e32efcf2f2dd9090daa2dec61fdcb9b5
#
_entry.id   e32efcf2f2dd9090daa2dec61fdcb9b5
#
_cell.length_a   1.000
_cell.length_b   1.000
_cell.length_c   1.000
_cell.angle_alpha   90.00
_cell.angle_beta   90.00
_cell.angle_gamma   90.00
#
_symmetry.space_group_name_H-M   'P 1'
#
loop_
_entity.id
_entity.type
_entity.pdbx_description
1 polymer ?
#
loop_
_entity_poly.entity_id
_entity_poly.type
_entity_poly.pdbx_seq_one_letter_code
_entity_poly.pdbx_strand_id
1 'polypeptide(L)'
;MNKTTQENTHLKIEDIFNRFITLLAALIVTCLGIAALFHTIIFPLDYSEKPTNSLKYSIAGTVGFFILAGAAYYTGKHLKFKRLPSLKTFYRIQTYTALFIGLTWLSIATTSPVADQGTSITLSIWLQNNDLGNLHANDYLQQYPFQSGYILFCTLMGQLFGMNNMLPIRLFNLLMIIVSLKTLCKITERMFKNDAVTKTTIVLSTAFLPLILFATFIYGNIPSLAFCLLAC
;
A
#
# COMPACT_ATOMS: atom_id res chain seq x y z
N MET A 1 5.51 1.38 -51.63
CA MET A 1 5.94 1.99 -50.36
C MET A 1 6.72 0.94 -49.60
N ASN A 2 8.05 1.16 -49.38
CA ASN A 2 8.96 0.13 -48.88
C ASN A 2 8.62 -0.30 -47.41
N LYS A 3 8.56 -1.60 -47.14
CA LYS A 3 8.33 -2.20 -45.79
C LYS A 3 9.22 -1.57 -44.72
N THR A 4 10.47 -1.29 -45.03
CA THR A 4 11.48 -0.64 -44.17
C THR A 4 11.13 0.77 -43.74
N THR A 5 10.43 1.54 -44.59
CA THR A 5 10.00 2.93 -44.27
C THR A 5 8.82 2.93 -43.31
N GLN A 6 7.93 1.94 -43.41
CA GLN A 6 6.79 1.79 -42.52
C GLN A 6 7.23 1.34 -41.08
N GLU A 7 8.20 0.43 -41.04
CA GLU A 7 8.76 -0.09 -39.78
C GLU A 7 9.51 1.01 -39.00
N ASN A 8 10.31 1.83 -39.70
CA ASN A 8 11.01 2.95 -39.07
C ASN A 8 10.07 4.07 -38.58
N THR A 9 8.91 4.26 -39.25
CA THR A 9 7.93 5.24 -38.80
C THR A 9 7.17 4.76 -37.57
N HIS A 10 6.85 3.48 -37.48
CA HIS A 10 6.20 2.87 -36.32
C HIS A 10 7.09 2.95 -35.08
N LEU A 11 8.36 2.62 -35.18
CA LEU A 11 9.34 2.72 -34.09
C LEU A 11 9.51 4.17 -33.58
N LYS A 12 9.50 5.16 -34.48
CA LYS A 12 9.56 6.58 -34.09
C LYS A 12 8.31 7.05 -33.35
N ILE A 13 7.13 6.61 -33.77
CA ILE A 13 5.86 6.97 -33.12
C ILE A 13 5.80 6.35 -31.72
N GLU A 14 6.20 5.10 -31.58
CA GLU A 14 6.25 4.39 -30.30
C GLU A 14 7.24 5.04 -29.32
N ASP A 15 8.42 5.46 -29.79
CA ASP A 15 9.41 6.16 -28.97
C ASP A 15 8.90 7.56 -28.52
N ILE A 16 8.23 8.30 -29.39
CA ILE A 16 7.60 9.58 -29.05
C ILE A 16 6.49 9.38 -28.01
N PHE A 17 5.65 8.36 -28.20
CA PHE A 17 4.57 8.05 -27.27
C PHE A 17 5.11 7.63 -25.90
N ASN A 18 6.14 6.77 -25.85
CA ASN A 18 6.78 6.34 -24.61
C ASN A 18 7.43 7.51 -23.88
N ARG A 19 8.09 8.43 -24.59
CA ARG A 19 8.66 9.66 -23.98
C ARG A 19 7.57 10.56 -23.43
N PHE A 20 6.46 10.73 -24.16
CA PHE A 20 5.33 11.55 -23.70
C PHE A 20 4.72 10.95 -22.41
N ILE A 21 4.45 9.64 -22.37
CA ILE A 21 3.92 8.95 -21.17
C ILE A 21 4.90 9.09 -19.99
N THR A 22 6.19 8.92 -20.25
CA THR A 22 7.23 9.05 -19.20
C THR A 22 7.27 10.48 -18.63
N LEU A 23 7.21 11.50 -19.50
CA LEU A 23 7.19 12.89 -19.06
C LEU A 23 5.91 13.22 -18.28
N LEU A 24 4.76 12.74 -18.75
CA LEU A 24 3.48 12.93 -18.06
C LEU A 24 3.49 12.25 -16.68
N ALA A 25 3.97 11.03 -16.59
CA ALA A 25 4.13 10.32 -15.32
C ALA A 25 5.09 11.06 -14.38
N ALA A 26 6.24 11.52 -14.88
CA ALA A 26 7.19 12.29 -14.10
C ALA A 26 6.58 13.61 -13.59
N LEU A 27 5.80 14.31 -14.41
CA LEU A 27 5.10 15.52 -14.02
C LEU A 27 4.08 15.24 -12.90
N ILE A 28 3.24 14.22 -13.06
CA ILE A 28 2.24 13.82 -12.05
C ILE A 28 2.93 13.47 -10.73
N VAL A 29 3.96 12.63 -10.77
CA VAL A 29 4.71 12.22 -9.56
C VAL A 29 5.37 13.43 -8.89
N THR A 30 5.92 14.37 -9.67
CA THR A 30 6.52 15.60 -9.15
C THR A 30 5.47 16.48 -8.48
N CYS A 31 4.32 16.70 -9.12
CA CYS A 31 3.22 17.49 -8.56
C CYS A 31 2.68 16.87 -7.26
N LEU A 32 2.46 15.54 -7.26
CA LEU A 32 2.03 14.82 -6.06
C LEU A 32 3.08 14.86 -4.95
N GLY A 33 4.37 14.73 -5.32
CA GLY A 33 5.49 14.84 -4.38
C GLY A 33 5.56 16.23 -3.74
N ILE A 34 5.45 17.29 -4.52
CA ILE A 34 5.40 18.69 -4.02
C ILE A 34 4.19 18.86 -3.10
N ALA A 35 2.99 18.42 -3.52
CA ALA A 35 1.80 18.51 -2.70
C ALA A 35 1.99 17.77 -1.36
N ALA A 36 2.52 16.55 -1.39
CA ALA A 36 2.78 15.75 -0.18
C ALA A 36 3.80 16.39 0.76
N LEU A 37 4.83 17.07 0.21
CA LEU A 37 5.85 17.75 1.02
C LEU A 37 5.30 18.98 1.75
N PHE A 38 4.32 19.68 1.16
CA PHE A 38 3.77 20.91 1.73
C PHE A 38 2.45 20.72 2.49
N HIS A 39 1.82 19.55 2.39
CA HIS A 39 0.53 19.25 3.02
C HIS A 39 0.64 18.04 3.96
N THR A 40 1.18 18.25 5.16
CA THR A 40 1.07 17.24 6.22
C THR A 40 -0.29 17.35 6.87
N ILE A 41 -1.08 16.30 6.72
CA ILE A 41 -2.39 16.17 7.33
C ILE A 41 -2.23 15.48 8.68
N ILE A 42 -2.69 16.15 9.75
CA ILE A 42 -2.72 15.58 11.09
C ILE A 42 -4.18 15.33 11.42
N PHE A 43 -4.50 14.11 11.82
CA PHE A 43 -5.79 13.79 12.39
C PHE A 43 -5.73 14.09 13.90
N PRO A 44 -6.60 14.99 14.41
CA PRO A 44 -6.65 15.26 15.83
C PRO A 44 -7.08 14.01 16.60
N LEU A 45 -6.59 13.87 17.84
CA LEU A 45 -6.89 12.74 18.72
C LEU A 45 -8.34 12.74 19.25
N ASP A 46 -9.11 13.74 18.90
CA ASP A 46 -10.51 13.93 19.34
C ASP A 46 -11.55 13.12 18.54
N TYR A 47 -11.08 12.13 17.75
CA TYR A 47 -11.91 11.32 16.85
C TYR A 47 -12.65 12.11 15.76
N SER A 48 -12.38 13.41 15.62
CA SER A 48 -12.86 14.15 14.46
C SER A 48 -12.05 13.73 13.24
N GLU A 49 -12.71 13.25 12.19
CA GLU A 49 -12.07 12.92 10.92
C GLU A 49 -11.69 14.16 10.10
N LYS A 50 -11.72 15.34 10.73
CA LYS A 50 -11.37 16.60 10.07
C LYS A 50 -9.84 16.73 9.99
N PRO A 51 -9.27 16.61 8.80
CA PRO A 51 -7.83 16.77 8.65
C PRO A 51 -7.42 18.22 8.92
N THR A 52 -6.39 18.41 9.72
CA THR A 52 -5.75 19.72 9.90
C THR A 52 -4.39 19.74 9.23
N ASN A 53 -4.12 20.79 8.47
CA ASN A 53 -2.80 20.98 7.87
C ASN A 53 -1.84 21.62 8.88
N SER A 54 -0.64 21.06 9.01
CA SER A 54 0.40 21.63 9.87
C SER A 54 1.67 21.92 9.07
N LEU A 55 1.89 23.19 8.77
CA LEU A 55 3.07 23.64 8.03
C LEU A 55 4.37 23.32 8.78
N LYS A 56 4.38 23.39 10.13
CA LYS A 56 5.54 23.09 10.95
C LYS A 56 6.04 21.64 10.74
N TYR A 57 5.14 20.68 10.75
CA TYR A 57 5.50 19.28 10.55
C TYR A 57 5.84 18.98 9.08
N SER A 58 5.18 19.68 8.14
CA SER A 58 5.53 19.57 6.71
C SER A 58 6.96 20.01 6.44
N ILE A 59 7.38 21.15 7.00
CA ILE A 59 8.78 21.66 6.87
C ILE A 59 9.75 20.66 7.49
N ALA A 60 9.51 20.20 8.73
CA ALA A 60 10.38 19.24 9.40
C ALA A 60 10.50 17.92 8.62
N GLY A 61 9.38 17.39 8.11
CA GLY A 61 9.34 16.18 7.26
C GLY A 61 10.11 16.36 5.96
N THR A 62 9.95 17.52 5.31
CA THR A 62 10.67 17.87 4.07
C THR A 62 12.17 17.93 4.29
N VAL A 63 12.62 18.63 5.33
CA VAL A 63 14.04 18.71 5.68
C VAL A 63 14.59 17.31 6.01
N GLY A 64 13.89 16.54 6.83
CA GLY A 64 14.27 15.17 7.15
C GLY A 64 14.38 14.27 5.91
N PHE A 65 13.45 14.38 4.98
CA PHE A 65 13.50 13.66 3.71
C PHE A 65 14.75 14.01 2.88
N PHE A 66 15.06 15.28 2.71
CA PHE A 66 16.25 15.69 1.96
C PHE A 66 17.57 15.28 2.64
N ILE A 67 17.62 15.29 3.97
CA ILE A 67 18.78 14.77 4.72
C ILE A 67 18.94 13.28 4.45
N LEU A 68 17.88 12.50 4.56
CA LEU A 68 17.90 11.04 4.32
C LEU A 68 18.24 10.71 2.86
N ALA A 69 17.65 11.43 1.92
CA ALA A 69 17.92 11.26 0.49
C ALA A 69 19.38 11.61 0.16
N GLY A 70 19.90 12.71 0.71
CA GLY A 70 21.30 13.10 0.57
C GLY A 70 22.26 12.07 1.17
N ALA A 71 21.97 11.57 2.37
CA ALA A 71 22.74 10.51 3.01
C ALA A 71 22.71 9.21 2.20
N ALA A 72 21.53 8.81 1.69
CA ALA A 72 21.39 7.63 0.83
C ALA A 72 22.15 7.77 -0.49
N TYR A 73 22.09 8.95 -1.12
CA TYR A 73 22.87 9.25 -2.33
C TYR A 73 24.38 9.19 -2.06
N TYR A 74 24.84 9.84 -0.98
CA TYR A 74 26.25 9.85 -0.61
C TYR A 74 26.78 8.45 -0.30
N THR A 75 26.05 7.68 0.50
CA THR A 75 26.39 6.28 0.81
C THR A 75 26.37 5.40 -0.44
N GLY A 76 25.35 5.55 -1.31
CA GLY A 76 25.26 4.82 -2.58
C GLY A 76 26.44 5.10 -3.51
N LYS A 77 26.93 6.37 -3.54
CA LYS A 77 28.09 6.77 -4.36
C LYS A 77 29.42 6.22 -3.81
N HIS A 78 29.55 6.13 -2.49
CA HIS A 78 30.81 5.73 -1.84
C HIS A 78 30.88 4.24 -1.48
N LEU A 79 29.73 3.58 -1.28
CA LEU A 79 29.67 2.14 -1.10
C LEU A 79 29.89 1.45 -2.44
N LYS A 80 31.14 1.05 -2.70
CA LYS A 80 31.48 0.17 -3.82
C LYS A 80 30.97 -1.24 -3.52
N PHE A 81 29.68 -1.47 -3.74
CA PHE A 81 29.14 -2.83 -3.72
C PHE A 81 29.79 -3.63 -4.86
N LYS A 82 30.79 -4.43 -4.53
CA LYS A 82 31.49 -5.29 -5.52
C LYS A 82 30.54 -6.26 -6.22
N ARG A 83 29.45 -6.67 -5.57
CA ARG A 83 28.35 -7.44 -6.17
C ARG A 83 27.05 -7.14 -5.42
N LEU A 84 26.02 -6.74 -6.15
CA LEU A 84 24.66 -6.68 -5.58
C LEU A 84 24.17 -8.11 -5.30
N PRO A 85 23.46 -8.33 -4.18
CA PRO A 85 22.82 -9.62 -3.90
C PRO A 85 21.94 -10.11 -5.04
N SER A 86 21.68 -11.42 -5.08
CA SER A 86 20.77 -12.00 -6.06
C SER A 86 19.34 -11.46 -5.87
N LEU A 87 18.55 -11.47 -6.95
CA LEU A 87 17.13 -11.06 -6.90
C LEU A 87 16.35 -11.85 -5.84
N LYS A 88 16.64 -13.16 -5.71
CA LYS A 88 16.06 -14.03 -4.68
C LYS A 88 16.35 -13.52 -3.25
N THR A 89 17.54 -12.98 -3.03
CA THR A 89 17.92 -12.39 -1.73
C THR A 89 17.12 -11.10 -1.45
N PHE A 90 16.92 -10.25 -2.47
CA PHE A 90 16.08 -9.06 -2.34
C PHE A 90 14.64 -9.41 -1.95
N TYR A 91 14.01 -10.40 -2.60
CA TYR A 91 12.68 -10.89 -2.22
C TYR A 91 12.60 -11.40 -0.78
N ARG A 92 13.65 -12.10 -0.32
CA ARG A 92 13.71 -12.57 1.07
C ARG A 92 13.80 -11.39 2.04
N ILE A 93 14.71 -10.44 1.77
CA ILE A 93 14.86 -9.22 2.59
C ILE A 93 13.53 -8.47 2.66
N GLN A 94 12.87 -8.22 1.54
CA GLN A 94 11.55 -7.58 1.51
C GLN A 94 10.57 -8.30 2.43
N THR A 95 10.46 -9.62 2.32
CA THR A 95 9.52 -10.41 3.11
C THR A 95 9.82 -10.31 4.61
N TYR A 96 11.08 -10.50 5.00
CA TYR A 96 11.46 -10.45 6.41
C TYR A 96 11.35 -9.03 6.99
N THR A 97 11.69 -8.01 6.21
CA THR A 97 11.51 -6.61 6.62
C THR A 97 10.03 -6.28 6.82
N ALA A 98 9.18 -6.65 5.88
CA ALA A 98 7.74 -6.42 5.99
C ALA A 98 7.12 -7.19 7.17
N LEU A 99 7.53 -8.44 7.39
CA LEU A 99 7.12 -9.23 8.56
C LEU A 99 7.58 -8.59 9.87
N PHE A 100 8.85 -8.24 9.96
CA PHE A 100 9.42 -7.65 11.18
C PHE A 100 8.72 -6.33 11.54
N ILE A 101 8.64 -5.41 10.59
CA ILE A 101 7.98 -4.11 10.81
C ILE A 101 6.50 -4.31 11.11
N GLY A 102 5.80 -5.14 10.32
CA GLY A 102 4.37 -5.40 10.49
C GLY A 102 4.05 -6.05 11.84
N LEU A 103 4.76 -7.10 12.23
CA LEU A 103 4.55 -7.76 13.54
C LEU A 103 4.90 -6.83 14.71
N THR A 104 5.99 -6.06 14.60
CA THR A 104 6.32 -5.03 15.60
C THR A 104 5.21 -4.01 15.72
N TRP A 105 4.71 -3.51 14.57
CA TRP A 105 3.60 -2.56 14.56
C TRP A 105 2.32 -3.16 15.17
N LEU A 106 1.96 -4.39 14.82
CA LEU A 106 0.79 -5.07 15.39
C LEU A 106 0.90 -5.25 16.91
N SER A 107 2.11 -5.42 17.45
CA SER A 107 2.33 -5.61 18.89
C SER A 107 2.23 -4.32 19.71
N ILE A 108 2.53 -3.16 19.09
CA ILE A 108 2.50 -1.86 19.79
C ILE A 108 1.25 -1.05 19.49
N ALA A 109 0.56 -1.32 18.37
CA ALA A 109 -0.62 -0.58 17.96
C ALA A 109 -1.85 -1.00 18.76
N THR A 110 -2.30 -0.11 19.64
CA THR A 110 -3.49 -0.32 20.51
C THR A 110 -4.76 0.28 19.91
N THR A 111 -4.76 0.61 18.62
CA THR A 111 -5.88 1.28 17.96
C THR A 111 -7.14 0.43 17.95
N SER A 112 -8.25 0.97 18.45
CA SER A 112 -9.58 0.40 18.27
C SER A 112 -10.12 0.77 16.89
N PRO A 113 -10.96 -0.09 16.26
CA PRO A 113 -11.67 0.27 15.05
C PRO A 113 -12.60 1.46 15.30
N VAL A 114 -12.48 2.51 14.47
CA VAL A 114 -13.33 3.72 14.54
C VAL A 114 -13.99 3.97 13.18
N ALA A 115 -15.00 4.83 13.13
CA ALA A 115 -15.71 5.18 11.91
C ALA A 115 -16.16 3.93 11.12
N ASP A 116 -15.93 3.87 9.83
CA ASP A 116 -16.31 2.75 8.95
C ASP A 116 -15.76 1.40 9.38
N GLN A 117 -14.57 1.38 10.00
CA GLN A 117 -14.02 0.13 10.56
C GLN A 117 -14.88 -0.38 11.72
N GLY A 118 -15.26 0.55 12.62
CA GLY A 118 -16.17 0.26 13.74
C GLY A 118 -17.53 -0.22 13.25
N THR A 119 -18.08 0.43 12.24
CA THR A 119 -19.35 0.03 11.61
C THR A 119 -19.26 -1.36 11.02
N SER A 120 -18.21 -1.67 10.27
CA SER A 120 -18.00 -3.00 9.65
C SER A 120 -17.91 -4.11 10.71
N ILE A 121 -17.24 -3.85 11.83
CA ILE A 121 -17.16 -4.82 12.95
C ILE A 121 -18.51 -4.95 13.65
N THR A 122 -19.22 -3.85 13.90
CA THR A 122 -20.55 -3.88 14.52
C THR A 122 -21.55 -4.68 13.68
N LEU A 123 -21.57 -4.45 12.36
CA LEU A 123 -22.41 -5.21 11.44
C LEU A 123 -22.04 -6.70 11.41
N SER A 124 -20.76 -7.03 11.52
CA SER A 124 -20.31 -8.43 11.60
C SER A 124 -20.75 -9.10 12.91
N ILE A 125 -20.81 -8.37 14.02
CA ILE A 125 -21.33 -8.85 15.31
C ILE A 125 -22.82 -9.10 15.22
N TRP A 126 -23.60 -8.16 14.63
CA TRP A 126 -25.03 -8.34 14.46
C TRP A 126 -25.35 -9.54 13.55
N LEU A 127 -24.61 -9.70 12.48
CA LEU A 127 -24.77 -10.84 11.58
C LEU A 127 -24.46 -12.16 12.27
N GLN A 128 -23.44 -12.21 13.12
CA GLN A 128 -23.11 -13.41 13.90
C GLN A 128 -24.20 -13.77 14.91
N ASN A 129 -24.79 -12.77 15.56
CA ASN A 129 -25.83 -12.95 16.56
C ASN A 129 -27.23 -13.14 15.97
N ASN A 130 -27.36 -13.23 14.64
CA ASN A 130 -28.63 -13.25 13.91
C ASN A 130 -29.54 -12.05 14.23
N ASP A 131 -28.94 -10.91 14.60
CA ASP A 131 -29.66 -9.67 14.87
C ASP A 131 -29.99 -8.95 13.56
N LEU A 132 -30.91 -9.54 12.81
CA LEU A 132 -31.32 -9.03 11.52
C LEU A 132 -32.09 -7.71 11.61
N GLY A 133 -32.73 -7.45 12.78
CA GLY A 133 -33.43 -6.20 13.01
C GLY A 133 -32.49 -4.99 12.99
N ASN A 134 -31.42 -5.02 13.76
CA ASN A 134 -30.39 -3.98 13.76
C ASN A 134 -29.61 -3.94 12.45
N LEU A 135 -29.36 -5.06 11.82
CA LEU A 135 -28.70 -5.13 10.52
C LEU A 135 -29.52 -4.41 9.44
N HIS A 136 -30.85 -4.64 9.39
CA HIS A 136 -31.74 -3.98 8.43
C HIS A 136 -32.01 -2.52 8.74
N ALA A 137 -31.98 -2.12 10.01
CA ALA A 137 -32.16 -0.75 10.44
C ALA A 137 -30.94 0.14 10.09
N ASN A 138 -29.81 -0.45 9.74
CA ASN A 138 -28.59 0.26 9.41
C ASN A 138 -28.45 0.45 7.89
N ASP A 139 -28.46 1.70 7.45
CA ASP A 139 -28.38 2.07 6.03
C ASP A 139 -26.99 1.89 5.43
N TYR A 140 -25.97 1.53 6.22
CA TYR A 140 -24.57 1.43 5.75
C TYR A 140 -24.40 0.48 4.59
N LEU A 141 -24.98 -0.73 4.67
CA LEU A 141 -24.89 -1.71 3.58
C LEU A 141 -25.71 -1.31 2.34
N GLN A 142 -26.74 -0.49 2.50
CA GLN A 142 -27.47 0.06 1.36
C GLN A 142 -26.61 1.11 0.62
N GLN A 143 -25.85 1.92 1.37
CA GLN A 143 -24.94 2.92 0.80
C GLN A 143 -23.64 2.30 0.28
N TYR A 144 -23.12 1.27 0.93
CA TYR A 144 -21.84 0.65 0.64
C TYR A 144 -21.94 -0.88 0.45
N PRO A 145 -22.70 -1.37 -0.55
CA PRO A 145 -22.96 -2.79 -0.75
C PRO A 145 -21.69 -3.60 -1.02
N PHE A 146 -20.63 -2.98 -1.54
CA PHE A 146 -19.31 -3.60 -1.76
C PHE A 146 -18.60 -4.01 -0.47
N GLN A 147 -19.00 -3.50 0.70
CA GLN A 147 -18.45 -3.91 1.99
C GLN A 147 -19.00 -5.24 2.49
N SER A 148 -20.11 -5.76 1.92
CA SER A 148 -20.77 -6.98 2.35
C SER A 148 -19.80 -8.18 2.43
N GLY A 149 -18.95 -8.36 1.41
CA GLY A 149 -17.97 -9.44 1.38
C GLY A 149 -16.94 -9.34 2.52
N TYR A 150 -16.51 -8.13 2.85
CA TYR A 150 -15.57 -7.93 3.95
C TYR A 150 -16.24 -8.12 5.32
N ILE A 151 -17.49 -7.69 5.48
CA ILE A 151 -18.28 -7.91 6.71
C ILE A 151 -18.49 -9.41 6.94
N LEU A 152 -18.82 -10.18 5.90
CA LEU A 152 -18.90 -11.63 5.98
C LEU A 152 -17.57 -12.27 6.37
N PHE A 153 -16.46 -11.80 5.82
CA PHE A 153 -15.13 -12.24 6.23
C PHE A 153 -14.85 -11.93 7.71
N CYS A 154 -15.19 -10.74 8.20
CA CYS A 154 -15.06 -10.37 9.61
C CYS A 154 -15.94 -11.26 10.50
N THR A 155 -17.18 -11.56 10.07
CA THR A 155 -18.07 -12.49 10.78
C THR A 155 -17.45 -13.88 10.91
N LEU A 156 -16.89 -14.42 9.82
CA LEU A 156 -16.22 -15.71 9.82
C LEU A 156 -15.01 -15.71 10.78
N MET A 157 -14.17 -14.66 10.73
CA MET A 157 -13.04 -14.52 11.63
C MET A 157 -13.49 -14.41 13.08
N GLY A 158 -14.57 -13.68 13.33
CA GLY A 158 -15.18 -13.59 14.68
C GLY A 158 -15.70 -14.93 15.20
N GLN A 159 -16.32 -15.74 14.35
CA GLN A 159 -16.77 -17.08 14.70
C GLN A 159 -15.62 -18.03 15.04
N LEU A 160 -14.52 -17.95 14.29
CA LEU A 160 -13.38 -18.86 14.47
C LEU A 160 -12.48 -18.47 15.65
N PHE A 161 -12.31 -17.19 15.91
CA PHE A 161 -11.28 -16.67 16.83
C PHE A 161 -11.84 -15.80 17.97
N GLY A 162 -13.14 -15.56 17.98
CA GLY A 162 -13.83 -14.66 18.91
C GLY A 162 -13.94 -13.23 18.38
N MET A 163 -15.14 -12.64 18.56
CA MET A 163 -15.49 -11.31 17.98
C MET A 163 -14.64 -10.15 18.49
N ASN A 164 -14.15 -10.25 19.71
CA ASN A 164 -13.30 -9.20 20.29
C ASN A 164 -11.82 -9.34 19.91
N ASN A 165 -11.47 -10.41 19.20
CA ASN A 165 -10.10 -10.67 18.80
C ASN A 165 -9.82 -10.14 17.39
N MET A 166 -9.31 -8.92 17.28
CA MET A 166 -8.96 -8.29 16.02
C MET A 166 -7.63 -8.77 15.42
N LEU A 167 -6.84 -9.51 16.21
CA LEU A 167 -5.50 -9.96 15.80
C LEU A 167 -5.52 -10.83 14.53
N PRO A 168 -6.42 -11.82 14.37
CA PRO A 168 -6.47 -12.63 13.15
C PRO A 168 -6.73 -11.82 11.88
N ILE A 169 -7.60 -10.82 11.95
CA ILE A 169 -7.90 -9.94 10.81
C ILE A 169 -6.67 -9.09 10.46
N ARG A 170 -5.99 -8.55 11.46
CA ARG A 170 -4.76 -7.76 11.28
C ARG A 170 -3.60 -8.60 10.73
N LEU A 171 -3.45 -9.85 11.20
CA LEU A 171 -2.47 -10.79 10.65
C LEU A 171 -2.79 -11.16 9.21
N PHE A 172 -4.07 -11.34 8.89
CA PHE A 172 -4.51 -11.55 7.52
C PHE A 172 -4.17 -10.35 6.63
N ASN A 173 -4.43 -9.12 7.10
CA ASN A 173 -4.04 -7.91 6.38
C ASN A 173 -2.52 -7.85 6.14
N LEU A 174 -1.71 -8.18 7.16
CA LEU A 174 -0.24 -8.22 7.00
C LEU A 174 0.18 -9.27 5.95
N LEU A 175 -0.47 -10.43 5.94
CA LEU A 175 -0.25 -11.44 4.90
C LEU A 175 -0.58 -10.89 3.51
N MET A 176 -1.74 -10.23 3.36
CA MET A 176 -2.16 -9.64 2.09
C MET A 176 -1.22 -8.51 1.63
N ILE A 177 -0.66 -7.71 2.55
CA ILE A 177 0.38 -6.72 2.24
C ILE A 177 1.62 -7.41 1.65
N ILE A 178 2.10 -8.48 2.29
CA ILE A 178 3.27 -9.23 1.80
C ILE A 178 2.99 -9.85 0.43
N VAL A 179 1.79 -10.39 0.22
CA VAL A 179 1.36 -10.89 -1.10
C VAL A 179 1.37 -9.76 -2.12
N SER A 180 0.81 -8.60 -1.80
CA SER A 180 0.78 -7.42 -2.68
C SER A 180 2.18 -6.96 -3.08
N LEU A 181 3.08 -6.82 -2.10
CA LEU A 181 4.47 -6.41 -2.35
C LEU A 181 5.19 -7.39 -3.28
N LYS A 182 5.06 -8.70 -3.03
CA LYS A 182 5.68 -9.74 -3.86
C LYS A 182 5.10 -9.76 -5.28
N THR A 183 3.77 -9.66 -5.39
CA THR A 183 3.10 -9.73 -6.68
C THR A 183 3.44 -8.51 -7.53
N LEU A 184 3.44 -7.31 -6.94
CA LEU A 184 3.88 -6.08 -7.62
C LEU A 184 5.30 -6.24 -8.19
N CYS A 185 6.23 -6.76 -7.39
CA CYS A 185 7.61 -6.96 -7.84
C CYS A 185 7.71 -8.04 -8.93
N LYS A 186 6.90 -9.11 -8.88
CA LYS A 186 6.83 -10.13 -9.93
C LYS A 186 6.25 -9.58 -11.23
N ILE A 187 5.23 -8.73 -11.15
CA ILE A 187 4.69 -8.02 -12.32
C ILE A 187 5.79 -7.17 -12.96
N THR A 188 6.52 -6.39 -12.15
CA THR A 188 7.66 -5.57 -12.62
C THR A 188 8.72 -6.44 -13.29
N GLU A 189 9.09 -7.58 -12.69
CA GLU A 189 10.06 -8.53 -13.24
C GLU A 189 9.65 -9.04 -14.61
N ARG A 190 8.37 -9.43 -14.77
CA ARG A 190 7.81 -9.91 -16.03
C ARG A 190 7.74 -8.84 -17.12
N MET A 191 7.33 -7.62 -16.74
CA MET A 191 7.15 -6.50 -17.67
C MET A 191 8.48 -5.96 -18.20
N PHE A 192 9.42 -5.72 -17.31
CA PHE A 192 10.68 -5.04 -17.68
C PHE A 192 11.82 -6.00 -18.01
N LYS A 193 11.77 -7.24 -17.54
CA LYS A 193 12.82 -8.26 -17.72
C LYS A 193 14.23 -7.71 -17.39
N ASN A 194 14.30 -6.84 -16.39
CA ASN A 194 15.51 -6.13 -15.97
C ASN A 194 15.65 -6.21 -14.45
N ASP A 195 16.68 -6.92 -14.00
CA ASP A 195 16.98 -7.14 -12.58
C ASP A 195 17.18 -5.83 -11.80
N ALA A 196 17.78 -4.81 -12.42
CA ALA A 196 18.01 -3.53 -11.74
C ALA A 196 16.68 -2.82 -11.45
N VAL A 197 15.76 -2.79 -12.42
CA VAL A 197 14.42 -2.22 -12.25
C VAL A 197 13.66 -2.98 -11.17
N THR A 198 13.67 -4.32 -11.21
CA THR A 198 12.99 -5.14 -10.21
C THR A 198 13.57 -4.93 -8.81
N LYS A 199 14.89 -4.89 -8.64
CA LYS A 199 15.53 -4.62 -7.35
C LYS A 199 15.17 -3.23 -6.82
N THR A 200 15.12 -2.21 -7.69
CA THR A 200 14.69 -0.86 -7.33
C THR A 200 13.24 -0.87 -6.85
N THR A 201 12.34 -1.56 -7.57
CA THR A 201 10.94 -1.70 -7.15
C THR A 201 10.81 -2.38 -5.79
N ILE A 202 11.59 -3.45 -5.54
CA ILE A 202 11.62 -4.13 -4.24
C ILE A 202 12.02 -3.15 -3.13
N VAL A 203 13.09 -2.38 -3.33
CA VAL A 203 13.55 -1.40 -2.33
C VAL A 203 12.50 -0.33 -2.07
N LEU A 204 11.99 0.30 -3.12
CA LEU A 204 11.00 1.38 -3.00
C LEU A 204 9.69 0.90 -2.36
N SER A 205 9.18 -0.25 -2.78
CA SER A 205 7.94 -0.80 -2.22
C SER A 205 8.11 -1.25 -0.77
N THR A 206 9.29 -1.75 -0.39
CA THR A 206 9.60 -2.11 1.02
C THR A 206 9.76 -0.86 1.89
N ALA A 207 10.35 0.21 1.34
CA ALA A 207 10.50 1.49 2.03
C ALA A 207 9.17 2.26 2.17
N PHE A 208 8.12 1.87 1.44
CA PHE A 208 6.81 2.48 1.56
C PHE A 208 6.09 2.00 2.82
N LEU A 209 6.57 2.46 3.97
CA LEU A 209 6.09 2.09 5.30
C LEU A 209 4.57 2.26 5.49
N PRO A 210 3.90 3.31 4.96
CA PRO A 210 2.45 3.45 5.13
C PRO A 210 1.67 2.20 4.75
N LEU A 211 2.06 1.48 3.68
CA LEU A 211 1.39 0.26 3.28
C LEU A 211 1.51 -0.84 4.35
N ILE A 212 2.69 -0.98 4.98
CA ILE A 212 2.92 -2.00 6.02
C ILE A 212 2.15 -1.64 7.30
N LEU A 213 2.12 -0.36 7.66
CA LEU A 213 1.41 0.13 8.83
C LEU A 213 -0.12 0.00 8.69
N PHE A 214 -0.62 -0.04 7.46
CA PHE A 214 -2.04 -0.31 7.18
C PHE A 214 -2.50 -1.72 7.62
N ALA A 215 -1.60 -2.61 8.05
CA ALA A 215 -1.96 -3.92 8.59
C ALA A 215 -2.95 -3.84 9.76
N THR A 216 -2.92 -2.76 10.55
CA THR A 216 -3.86 -2.52 11.66
C THR A 216 -5.21 -2.00 11.20
N PHE A 217 -5.33 -1.57 9.95
CA PHE A 217 -6.54 -0.96 9.42
C PHE A 217 -7.54 -2.05 9.00
N ILE A 218 -8.62 -2.17 9.75
CA ILE A 218 -9.64 -3.22 9.55
C ILE A 218 -10.62 -2.76 8.46
N TYR A 219 -10.22 -2.95 7.20
CA TYR A 219 -11.01 -2.55 6.03
C TYR A 219 -10.63 -3.39 4.81
N GLY A 220 -11.55 -3.59 3.88
CA GLY A 220 -11.37 -4.46 2.71
C GLY A 220 -10.33 -4.02 1.68
N ASN A 221 -9.73 -2.82 1.81
CA ASN A 221 -8.82 -2.23 0.83
C ASN A 221 -7.55 -3.06 0.61
N ILE A 222 -6.94 -3.58 1.69
CA ILE A 222 -5.71 -4.37 1.60
C ILE A 222 -5.93 -5.72 0.92
N PRO A 223 -6.93 -6.53 1.34
CA PRO A 223 -7.27 -7.73 0.60
C PRO A 223 -7.63 -7.47 -0.87
N SER A 224 -8.40 -6.41 -1.15
CA SER A 224 -8.75 -6.02 -2.51
C SER A 224 -7.54 -5.70 -3.35
N LEU A 225 -6.58 -4.93 -2.82
CA LEU A 225 -5.31 -4.66 -3.50
C LEU A 225 -4.56 -5.95 -3.84
N ALA A 226 -4.45 -6.87 -2.87
CA ALA A 226 -3.77 -8.14 -3.09
C ALA A 226 -4.43 -8.97 -4.20
N PHE A 227 -5.77 -9.09 -4.19
CA PHE A 227 -6.50 -9.83 -5.20
C PHE A 227 -6.44 -9.16 -6.57
N CYS A 228 -6.53 -7.82 -6.64
CA CYS A 228 -6.34 -7.09 -7.90
C CYS A 228 -4.95 -7.35 -8.51
N LEU A 229 -3.89 -7.29 -7.69
CA LEU A 229 -2.54 -7.57 -8.18
C LEU A 229 -2.33 -9.03 -8.59
N LEU A 230 -2.99 -9.98 -7.90
CA LEU A 230 -2.91 -11.40 -8.26
C LEU A 230 -3.66 -11.73 -9.58
N ALA A 231 -4.63 -10.91 -9.96
CA ALA A 231 -5.38 -11.05 -11.20
C ALA A 231 -4.63 -10.53 -12.44
N CYS A 232 -3.52 -9.79 -12.25
CA CYS A 232 -2.63 -9.30 -13.33
C CYS A 232 -1.54 -10.32 -13.68
#